data_dcd3e590c30a34200101216e74b76d68
#
_entry.id   dcd3e590c30a34200101216e74b76d68
#
_cell.length_a   1.000
_cell.length_b   1.000
_cell.length_c   1.000
_cell.angle_alpha   90.00
_cell.angle_beta   90.00
_cell.angle_gamma   90.00
#
_symmetry.space_group_name_H-M   'P 1'
#
loop_
_entity.id
_entity.type
_entity.pdbx_description
1 polymer ?
#
loop_
_entity_poly.entity_id
_entity_poly.type
_entity_poly.pdbx_seq_one_letter_code
_entity_poly.pdbx_strand_id
1 'polypeptide(L)'
;MEFGELLKKTLKENKVKITHLSSLIGMNRMAVYAVFNGEKKLPEDIFNLILEKFEFSPAQAAELNRLYYINSISKERTQLLKTLKAEFESAGRAPFSPVMMFRDITPSPQGVFLLGALDYYSAVKAFLESEGASEECEIFTNYSFLDTQTDCIVYDFICKNKPAFKLVHTVRMDCDVRIEERLRNIFASVKFGKLGHPVFIANKEKNTVSFSTHFIGKKTVLQYDPQNECGFLSAEPAVISAYRLVASRNRQGEKPLTAYSDNAFELRSVLQPFQLSVSAVIEFKFPAALFATPDILETALKKTVPDRNVIFSAFRNHISLFQKLAPCTLFSQHGIQSFARTGVVYDASPFYLDPISLSNRKTLLERYKKNIAESGYSLKILNSNNLQIFEGCELEIFESGFALMFCNDSKPGGDFSGGCYILLDDKEIAGLFKDFYNYTLLSESVISQEYAQHLVNDLISQCEAAINQRPPENGKAE
;
A
#
# COMPACT_ATOMS: atom_id res chain seq x y z
N MET A 1 -11.97 -26.34 3.71
CA MET A 1 -13.26 -26.82 3.13
C MET A 1 -13.51 -26.00 1.86
N GLU A 2 -13.79 -26.66 0.76
CA GLU A 2 -14.08 -25.97 -0.50
C GLU A 2 -15.53 -25.47 -0.55
N PHE A 3 -15.81 -24.51 -1.44
CA PHE A 3 -17.15 -23.91 -1.56
C PHE A 3 -18.26 -24.95 -1.76
N GLY A 4 -18.05 -25.91 -2.66
CA GLY A 4 -19.04 -26.95 -2.98
C GLY A 4 -19.38 -27.84 -1.77
N GLU A 5 -18.35 -28.20 -1.00
CA GLU A 5 -18.52 -28.98 0.24
C GLU A 5 -19.28 -28.22 1.31
N LEU A 6 -18.93 -26.92 1.49
CA LEU A 6 -19.64 -26.08 2.44
C LEU A 6 -21.09 -25.89 2.03
N LEU A 7 -21.35 -25.57 0.75
CA LEU A 7 -22.70 -25.40 0.24
C LEU A 7 -23.56 -26.66 0.48
N LYS A 8 -23.00 -27.84 0.16
CA LYS A 8 -23.66 -29.12 0.41
C LYS A 8 -23.98 -29.36 1.90
N LYS A 9 -23.00 -29.05 2.78
CA LYS A 9 -23.14 -29.19 4.23
C LYS A 9 -24.25 -28.25 4.76
N THR A 10 -24.16 -26.97 4.40
CA THR A 10 -25.11 -25.93 4.85
C THR A 10 -26.53 -26.20 4.38
N LEU A 11 -26.71 -26.62 3.13
CA LEU A 11 -28.02 -27.02 2.61
C LEU A 11 -28.60 -28.22 3.36
N LYS A 12 -27.74 -29.22 3.72
CA LYS A 12 -28.16 -30.39 4.52
C LYS A 12 -28.56 -29.96 5.94
N GLU A 13 -27.83 -29.08 6.61
CA GLU A 13 -28.13 -28.56 7.92
C GLU A 13 -29.48 -27.82 7.93
N ASN A 14 -29.78 -27.07 6.87
CA ASN A 14 -31.04 -26.39 6.67
C ASN A 14 -32.14 -27.28 6.07
N LYS A 15 -31.94 -28.61 6.05
CA LYS A 15 -32.91 -29.63 5.59
C LYS A 15 -33.38 -29.47 4.15
N VAL A 16 -32.60 -28.79 3.31
CA VAL A 16 -32.90 -28.54 1.89
C VAL A 16 -32.68 -29.88 1.10
N LYS A 17 -33.74 -30.35 0.45
CA LYS A 17 -33.64 -31.54 -0.43
C LYS A 17 -33.01 -31.13 -1.77
N ILE A 18 -32.09 -31.96 -2.30
CA ILE A 18 -31.43 -31.73 -3.59
C ILE A 18 -32.45 -31.61 -4.75
N THR A 19 -33.54 -32.35 -4.66
CA THR A 19 -34.65 -32.27 -5.63
C THR A 19 -35.30 -30.87 -5.65
N HIS A 20 -35.51 -30.30 -4.47
CA HIS A 20 -36.07 -28.96 -4.35
C HIS A 20 -35.09 -27.91 -4.85
N LEU A 21 -33.80 -28.01 -4.45
CA LEU A 21 -32.74 -27.13 -4.95
C LEU A 21 -32.65 -27.20 -6.48
N SER A 22 -32.55 -28.39 -7.03
CA SER A 22 -32.45 -28.66 -8.49
C SER A 22 -33.61 -28.01 -9.26
N SER A 23 -34.85 -28.17 -8.76
CA SER A 23 -36.04 -27.52 -9.37
C SER A 23 -36.01 -26.04 -9.28
N LEU A 24 -35.61 -25.45 -8.12
CA LEU A 24 -35.57 -24.03 -7.87
C LEU A 24 -34.58 -23.30 -8.77
N ILE A 25 -33.38 -23.86 -8.93
CA ILE A 25 -32.28 -23.23 -9.69
C ILE A 25 -32.26 -23.66 -11.17
N GLY A 26 -33.20 -24.47 -11.63
CA GLY A 26 -33.26 -24.93 -13.02
C GLY A 26 -32.09 -25.82 -13.46
N MET A 27 -31.33 -26.37 -12.52
CA MET A 27 -30.19 -27.27 -12.81
C MET A 27 -30.60 -28.75 -12.56
N ASN A 28 -30.14 -29.66 -13.42
CA ASN A 28 -30.34 -31.09 -13.14
C ASN A 28 -29.48 -31.55 -11.95
N ARG A 29 -29.87 -32.66 -11.32
CA ARG A 29 -29.19 -33.18 -10.12
C ARG A 29 -27.70 -33.45 -10.34
N MET A 30 -27.30 -33.94 -11.52
CA MET A 30 -25.90 -34.22 -11.83
C MET A 30 -25.08 -32.92 -11.84
N ALA A 31 -25.64 -31.84 -12.42
CA ALA A 31 -24.99 -30.54 -12.41
C ALA A 31 -24.86 -29.97 -10.98
N VAL A 32 -25.86 -30.18 -10.10
CA VAL A 32 -25.75 -29.79 -8.68
C VAL A 32 -24.64 -30.56 -7.97
N TYR A 33 -24.54 -31.88 -8.21
CA TYR A 33 -23.43 -32.65 -7.65
C TYR A 33 -22.07 -32.23 -8.19
N ALA A 34 -21.97 -31.90 -9.48
CA ALA A 34 -20.73 -31.38 -10.06
C ALA A 34 -20.28 -30.07 -9.40
N VAL A 35 -21.24 -29.22 -8.99
CA VAL A 35 -20.93 -28.01 -8.19
C VAL A 35 -20.45 -28.41 -6.79
N PHE A 36 -21.11 -29.35 -6.12
CA PHE A 36 -20.70 -29.79 -4.80
C PHE A 36 -19.31 -30.43 -4.77
N ASN A 37 -18.92 -31.08 -5.85
CA ASN A 37 -17.60 -31.72 -6.01
C ASN A 37 -16.52 -30.71 -6.53
N GLY A 38 -16.88 -29.46 -6.78
CA GLY A 38 -15.95 -28.48 -7.36
C GLY A 38 -15.63 -28.66 -8.86
N GLU A 39 -16.31 -29.57 -9.53
CA GLU A 39 -16.13 -29.90 -10.97
C GLU A 39 -16.77 -28.84 -11.87
N LYS A 40 -17.77 -28.12 -11.35
CA LYS A 40 -18.49 -27.06 -12.07
C LYS A 40 -18.64 -25.82 -11.19
N LYS A 41 -18.39 -24.64 -11.78
CA LYS A 41 -18.67 -23.36 -11.10
C LYS A 41 -20.17 -23.10 -11.10
N LEU A 42 -20.66 -22.57 -9.98
CA LEU A 42 -22.03 -22.08 -9.85
C LEU A 42 -22.10 -20.65 -10.41
N PRO A 43 -23.03 -20.32 -11.33
CA PRO A 43 -23.25 -18.94 -11.78
C PRO A 43 -23.67 -18.01 -10.63
N GLU A 44 -23.32 -16.76 -10.71
CA GLU A 44 -23.55 -15.78 -9.66
C GLU A 44 -25.03 -15.52 -9.40
N ASP A 45 -25.81 -15.41 -10.45
CA ASP A 45 -27.28 -15.25 -10.38
C ASP A 45 -27.93 -16.43 -9.66
N ILE A 46 -27.46 -17.65 -9.92
CA ILE A 46 -27.92 -18.86 -9.25
C ILE A 46 -27.48 -18.90 -7.79
N PHE A 47 -26.27 -18.48 -7.50
CA PHE A 47 -25.77 -18.38 -6.11
C PHE A 47 -26.60 -17.38 -5.30
N ASN A 48 -26.85 -16.20 -5.84
CA ASN A 48 -27.67 -15.18 -5.21
C ASN A 48 -29.11 -15.65 -4.99
N LEU A 49 -29.68 -16.36 -5.96
CA LEU A 49 -31.00 -16.99 -5.82
C LEU A 49 -31.04 -18.01 -4.67
N ILE A 50 -29.97 -18.80 -4.50
CA ILE A 50 -29.88 -19.75 -3.37
C ILE A 50 -29.86 -18.98 -2.03
N LEU A 51 -29.08 -17.91 -1.92
CA LEU A 51 -29.01 -17.09 -0.71
C LEU A 51 -30.33 -16.41 -0.39
N GLU A 52 -31.10 -16.00 -1.40
CA GLU A 52 -32.41 -15.36 -1.22
C GLU A 52 -33.49 -16.35 -0.79
N LYS A 53 -33.51 -17.55 -1.38
CA LYS A 53 -34.61 -18.51 -1.22
C LYS A 53 -34.49 -19.44 -0.03
N PHE A 54 -33.28 -19.59 0.53
CA PHE A 54 -33.06 -20.43 1.70
C PHE A 54 -32.66 -19.60 2.91
N GLU A 55 -33.27 -19.90 4.06
CA GLU A 55 -32.98 -19.24 5.33
C GLU A 55 -31.68 -19.71 5.94
N PHE A 56 -30.56 -19.11 5.49
CA PHE A 56 -29.25 -19.32 6.12
C PHE A 56 -29.08 -18.38 7.32
N SER A 57 -28.39 -18.86 8.35
CA SER A 57 -27.94 -17.94 9.39
C SER A 57 -26.97 -16.89 8.81
N PRO A 58 -26.89 -15.69 9.40
CA PRO A 58 -25.94 -14.66 8.93
C PRO A 58 -24.50 -15.16 8.81
N ALA A 59 -24.06 -16.04 9.73
CA ALA A 59 -22.74 -16.65 9.70
C ALA A 59 -22.57 -17.64 8.51
N GLN A 60 -23.59 -18.46 8.25
CA GLN A 60 -23.57 -19.38 7.12
C GLN A 60 -23.57 -18.63 5.78
N ALA A 61 -24.40 -17.60 5.65
CA ALA A 61 -24.44 -16.77 4.44
C ALA A 61 -23.13 -16.05 4.20
N ALA A 62 -22.50 -15.49 5.24
CA ALA A 62 -21.22 -14.82 5.15
C ALA A 62 -20.10 -15.79 4.69
N GLU A 63 -20.04 -17.00 5.26
CA GLU A 63 -19.03 -17.99 4.92
C GLU A 63 -19.24 -18.56 3.50
N LEU A 64 -20.49 -18.78 3.07
CA LEU A 64 -20.82 -19.18 1.70
C LEU A 64 -20.40 -18.08 0.71
N ASN A 65 -20.70 -16.80 0.99
CA ASN A 65 -20.28 -15.67 0.16
C ASN A 65 -18.74 -15.62 0.05
N ARG A 66 -18.05 -15.80 1.17
CA ARG A 66 -16.58 -15.81 1.22
C ARG A 66 -15.99 -16.88 0.30
N LEU A 67 -16.41 -18.12 0.46
CA LEU A 67 -15.87 -19.22 -0.33
C LEU A 67 -16.31 -19.18 -1.79
N TYR A 68 -17.54 -18.69 -2.06
CA TYR A 68 -17.99 -18.47 -3.43
C TYR A 68 -17.09 -17.47 -4.14
N TYR A 69 -16.83 -16.31 -3.53
CA TYR A 69 -15.97 -15.29 -4.10
C TYR A 69 -14.55 -15.84 -4.36
N ILE A 70 -13.95 -16.50 -3.39
CA ILE A 70 -12.61 -17.09 -3.54
C ILE A 70 -12.58 -18.11 -4.70
N ASN A 71 -13.63 -18.91 -4.84
CA ASN A 71 -13.72 -19.94 -5.89
C ASN A 71 -14.07 -19.36 -7.28
N SER A 72 -14.65 -18.16 -7.34
CA SER A 72 -14.97 -17.46 -8.58
C SER A 72 -13.74 -16.84 -9.24
N ILE A 73 -12.72 -16.51 -8.44
CA ILE A 73 -11.47 -15.90 -8.92
C ILE A 73 -10.66 -16.93 -9.72
N SER A 74 -10.11 -16.52 -10.87
CA SER A 74 -9.24 -17.41 -11.66
C SER A 74 -7.93 -17.73 -10.91
N LYS A 75 -7.27 -18.84 -11.29
CA LYS A 75 -5.98 -19.19 -10.68
C LYS A 75 -4.92 -18.11 -10.89
N GLU A 76 -4.89 -17.52 -12.08
CA GLU A 76 -3.99 -16.41 -12.45
C GLU A 76 -4.28 -15.19 -11.56
N ARG A 77 -5.55 -14.84 -11.40
CA ARG A 77 -5.95 -13.72 -10.55
C ARG A 77 -5.62 -13.98 -9.08
N THR A 78 -5.83 -15.21 -8.61
CA THR A 78 -5.44 -15.63 -7.25
C THR A 78 -3.93 -15.47 -7.03
N GLN A 79 -3.11 -15.82 -8.03
CA GLN A 79 -1.66 -15.62 -7.94
C GLN A 79 -1.29 -14.14 -7.87
N LEU A 80 -1.93 -13.28 -8.66
CA LEU A 80 -1.73 -11.83 -8.59
C LEU A 80 -2.10 -11.25 -7.22
N LEU A 81 -3.19 -11.73 -6.60
CA LEU A 81 -3.58 -11.30 -5.25
C LEU A 81 -2.56 -11.72 -4.19
N LYS A 82 -1.95 -12.91 -4.33
CA LYS A 82 -0.84 -13.35 -3.46
C LYS A 82 0.41 -12.49 -3.65
N THR A 83 0.75 -12.17 -4.90
CA THR A 83 1.86 -11.25 -5.22
C THR A 83 1.60 -9.90 -4.58
N LEU A 84 0.40 -9.35 -4.74
CA LEU A 84 0.02 -8.07 -4.18
C LEU A 84 0.11 -8.06 -2.64
N LYS A 85 -0.35 -9.14 -1.99
CA LYS A 85 -0.17 -9.33 -0.54
C LYS A 85 1.31 -9.29 -0.15
N ALA A 86 2.16 -10.02 -0.85
CA ALA A 86 3.60 -10.05 -0.59
C ALA A 86 4.25 -8.67 -0.79
N GLU A 87 3.83 -7.91 -1.80
CA GLU A 87 4.30 -6.53 -2.01
C GLU A 87 3.89 -5.61 -0.86
N PHE A 88 2.64 -5.68 -0.38
CA PHE A 88 2.22 -4.91 0.81
C PHE A 88 3.06 -5.26 2.04
N GLU A 89 3.31 -6.54 2.30
CA GLU A 89 4.08 -7.00 3.45
C GLU A 89 5.57 -6.63 3.35
N SER A 90 6.13 -6.59 2.13
CA SER A 90 7.53 -6.29 1.88
C SER A 90 7.84 -4.79 1.77
N ALA A 91 6.86 -3.97 1.41
CA ALA A 91 7.06 -2.55 1.12
C ALA A 91 7.62 -1.73 2.31
N GLY A 92 7.36 -2.18 3.54
CA GLY A 92 7.94 -1.58 4.75
C GLY A 92 9.30 -2.15 5.17
N ARG A 93 9.78 -3.20 4.50
CA ARG A 93 11.02 -3.90 4.88
C ARG A 93 12.15 -3.53 3.91
N ALA A 94 13.38 -3.45 4.45
CA ALA A 94 14.55 -3.43 3.59
C ALA A 94 14.57 -4.70 2.73
N PRO A 95 14.93 -4.62 1.44
CA PRO A 95 15.05 -5.79 0.62
C PRO A 95 16.11 -6.72 1.24
N PHE A 96 15.83 -8.03 1.20
CA PHE A 96 16.79 -9.02 1.70
C PHE A 96 18.03 -9.00 0.81
N SER A 97 19.18 -8.64 1.37
CA SER A 97 20.45 -8.69 0.68
C SER A 97 21.12 -10.04 0.98
N PRO A 98 21.16 -10.98 0.03
CA PRO A 98 21.98 -12.16 0.20
C PRO A 98 23.46 -11.74 0.29
N VAL A 99 24.25 -12.52 1.02
CA VAL A 99 25.71 -12.32 1.04
C VAL A 99 26.24 -12.56 -0.37
N MET A 100 26.63 -11.49 -1.05
CA MET A 100 27.16 -11.57 -2.40
C MET A 100 28.69 -11.45 -2.38
N MET A 101 29.34 -12.30 -3.13
CA MET A 101 30.76 -12.13 -3.46
C MET A 101 30.82 -11.21 -4.69
N PHE A 102 31.52 -10.09 -4.55
CA PHE A 102 31.75 -9.16 -5.64
C PHE A 102 33.18 -9.33 -6.16
N ARG A 103 33.38 -9.11 -7.46
CA ARG A 103 34.67 -8.95 -8.07
C ARG A 103 35.17 -7.53 -7.90
N ASP A 104 36.47 -7.35 -7.82
CA ASP A 104 37.08 -6.02 -7.83
C ASP A 104 37.01 -5.46 -9.26
N ILE A 105 36.14 -4.47 -9.46
CA ILE A 105 35.96 -3.75 -10.72
C ILE A 105 36.21 -2.27 -10.44
N THR A 106 37.11 -1.66 -11.21
CA THR A 106 37.36 -0.22 -11.10
C THR A 106 36.98 0.46 -12.41
N PRO A 107 36.14 1.51 -12.40
CA PRO A 107 35.83 2.28 -13.59
C PRO A 107 37.11 2.85 -14.24
N SER A 108 37.20 2.76 -15.55
CA SER A 108 38.35 3.28 -16.28
C SER A 108 37.93 4.05 -17.53
N PRO A 109 38.73 5.03 -18.01
CA PRO A 109 38.46 5.74 -19.26
C PRO A 109 38.42 4.81 -20.47
N GLN A 110 39.21 3.75 -20.49
CA GLN A 110 39.23 2.75 -21.58
C GLN A 110 37.96 1.87 -21.57
N GLY A 111 37.16 1.94 -20.51
CA GLY A 111 36.04 1.07 -20.28
C GLY A 111 36.42 -0.31 -19.76
N VAL A 112 35.52 -0.94 -19.05
CA VAL A 112 35.62 -2.32 -18.56
C VAL A 112 34.48 -3.10 -19.16
N PHE A 113 34.77 -4.14 -19.93
CA PHE A 113 33.73 -5.03 -20.44
C PHE A 113 33.28 -5.97 -19.34
N LEU A 114 31.94 -6.19 -19.32
CA LEU A 114 31.24 -7.01 -18.34
C LEU A 114 30.67 -8.25 -19.02
N LEU A 115 30.86 -9.41 -18.43
CA LEU A 115 30.32 -10.67 -18.93
C LEU A 115 29.61 -11.42 -17.80
N GLY A 116 28.31 -11.60 -17.98
CA GLY A 116 27.47 -12.28 -17.01
C GLY A 116 27.02 -11.42 -15.82
N ALA A 117 26.10 -11.94 -15.07
CA ALA A 117 25.42 -11.25 -13.98
C ALA A 117 26.36 -10.84 -12.83
N LEU A 118 27.40 -11.66 -12.51
CA LEU A 118 28.30 -11.35 -11.42
C LEU A 118 29.15 -10.10 -11.72
N ASP A 119 29.62 -9.95 -12.95
CA ASP A 119 30.36 -8.74 -13.37
C ASP A 119 29.44 -7.53 -13.34
N TYR A 120 28.20 -7.69 -13.78
CA TYR A 120 27.19 -6.62 -13.74
C TYR A 120 26.94 -6.14 -12.30
N TYR A 121 26.64 -7.04 -11.34
CA TYR A 121 26.40 -6.65 -9.95
C TYR A 121 27.62 -6.01 -9.29
N SER A 122 28.81 -6.50 -9.63
CA SER A 122 30.07 -5.91 -9.17
C SER A 122 30.29 -4.51 -9.74
N ALA A 123 29.90 -4.30 -11.02
CA ALA A 123 29.96 -3.00 -11.68
C ALA A 123 28.92 -2.01 -11.11
N VAL A 124 27.70 -2.46 -10.76
CA VAL A 124 26.70 -1.62 -10.06
C VAL A 124 27.27 -1.11 -8.74
N LYS A 125 27.89 -1.98 -7.95
CA LYS A 125 28.54 -1.60 -6.69
C LYS A 125 29.66 -0.57 -6.94
N ALA A 126 30.57 -0.85 -7.86
CA ALA A 126 31.70 0.03 -8.21
C ALA A 126 31.22 1.40 -8.73
N PHE A 127 30.15 1.42 -9.53
CA PHE A 127 29.48 2.63 -9.99
C PHE A 127 28.98 3.47 -8.80
N LEU A 128 28.22 2.88 -7.89
CA LEU A 128 27.65 3.58 -6.72
C LEU A 128 28.75 4.11 -5.80
N GLU A 129 29.81 3.35 -5.57
CA GLU A 129 30.98 3.78 -4.78
C GLU A 129 31.70 4.96 -5.42
N SER A 130 31.88 4.94 -6.74
CA SER A 130 32.49 6.04 -7.51
C SER A 130 31.66 7.33 -7.43
N GLU A 131 30.34 7.23 -7.59
CA GLU A 131 29.42 8.37 -7.55
C GLU A 131 29.12 8.83 -6.12
N GLY A 132 29.13 7.94 -5.14
CA GLY A 132 28.84 8.25 -3.73
C GLY A 132 29.80 9.26 -3.11
N ALA A 133 31.02 9.38 -3.64
CA ALA A 133 32.01 10.42 -3.26
C ALA A 133 31.83 11.73 -4.04
N SER A 134 30.76 11.90 -4.82
CA SER A 134 30.50 13.09 -5.61
C SER A 134 29.73 14.13 -4.81
N GLU A 135 29.83 15.40 -5.27
CA GLU A 135 28.92 16.45 -4.87
C GLU A 135 27.47 16.14 -5.31
N GLU A 136 26.50 16.90 -4.83
CA GLU A 136 25.10 16.76 -5.21
C GLU A 136 24.93 16.71 -6.73
N CYS A 137 24.35 15.59 -7.22
CA CYS A 137 24.11 15.36 -8.64
C CYS A 137 22.91 14.42 -8.84
N GLU A 138 22.39 14.38 -10.06
CA GLU A 138 21.39 13.39 -10.46
C GLU A 138 22.09 12.21 -11.18
N ILE A 139 21.71 10.99 -10.76
CA ILE A 139 22.07 9.73 -11.42
C ILE A 139 20.81 9.20 -12.10
N PHE A 140 20.86 9.01 -13.40
CA PHE A 140 19.76 8.44 -14.17
C PHE A 140 19.88 6.93 -14.24
N THR A 141 18.79 6.21 -14.04
CA THR A 141 18.76 4.75 -14.13
C THR A 141 17.41 4.23 -14.60
N ASN A 142 17.40 3.02 -15.16
CA ASN A 142 16.21 2.32 -15.65
C ASN A 142 16.28 0.81 -15.41
N TYR A 143 17.03 0.34 -14.40
CA TYR A 143 17.05 -1.09 -14.12
C TYR A 143 15.65 -1.60 -13.72
N SER A 144 15.36 -2.85 -14.04
CA SER A 144 14.09 -3.45 -13.66
C SER A 144 14.04 -3.74 -12.16
N PHE A 145 13.01 -3.30 -11.46
CA PHE A 145 12.79 -3.67 -10.07
C PHE A 145 12.48 -5.16 -9.87
N LEU A 146 12.28 -5.92 -10.97
CA LEU A 146 12.27 -7.38 -10.91
C LEU A 146 13.68 -7.97 -10.70
N ASP A 147 14.73 -7.22 -11.04
CA ASP A 147 16.11 -7.57 -10.68
C ASP A 147 16.33 -7.25 -9.20
N THR A 148 15.90 -8.17 -8.35
CA THR A 148 15.96 -8.02 -6.89
C THR A 148 17.38 -7.86 -6.36
N GLN A 149 18.39 -8.35 -7.08
CA GLN A 149 19.79 -8.22 -6.69
C GLN A 149 20.26 -6.78 -6.87
N THR A 150 20.03 -6.19 -8.04
CA THR A 150 20.33 -4.77 -8.27
C THR A 150 19.56 -3.88 -7.31
N ASP A 151 18.25 -4.15 -7.10
CA ASP A 151 17.42 -3.39 -6.15
C ASP A 151 18.03 -3.44 -4.73
N CYS A 152 18.48 -4.61 -4.26
CA CYS A 152 19.13 -4.76 -2.96
C CYS A 152 20.44 -3.98 -2.87
N ILE A 153 21.30 -4.05 -3.89
CA ILE A 153 22.60 -3.36 -3.91
C ILE A 153 22.38 -1.84 -3.83
N VAL A 154 21.48 -1.31 -4.66
CA VAL A 154 21.20 0.12 -4.74
C VAL A 154 20.57 0.62 -3.44
N TYR A 155 19.55 -0.06 -2.95
CA TYR A 155 18.85 0.30 -1.72
C TYR A 155 19.77 0.26 -0.50
N ASP A 156 20.53 -0.82 -0.34
CA ASP A 156 21.49 -0.98 0.75
C ASP A 156 22.57 0.11 0.73
N PHE A 157 23.09 0.44 -0.46
CA PHE A 157 24.05 1.53 -0.62
C PHE A 157 23.48 2.88 -0.19
N ILE A 158 22.28 3.22 -0.63
CA ILE A 158 21.62 4.48 -0.29
C ILE A 158 21.36 4.57 1.22
N CYS A 159 20.82 3.51 1.83
CA CYS A 159 20.52 3.50 3.26
C CYS A 159 21.77 3.61 4.14
N LYS A 160 22.86 2.93 3.76
CA LYS A 160 24.11 2.93 4.55
C LYS A 160 24.93 4.20 4.40
N ASN A 161 25.04 4.69 3.19
CA ASN A 161 25.98 5.78 2.89
C ASN A 161 25.33 7.16 2.83
N LYS A 162 23.97 7.22 2.70
CA LYS A 162 23.20 8.48 2.57
C LYS A 162 23.88 9.44 1.58
N PRO A 163 24.10 9.03 0.33
CA PRO A 163 24.88 9.79 -0.64
C PRO A 163 24.21 11.14 -0.95
N ALA A 164 25.01 12.12 -1.38
CA ALA A 164 24.51 13.42 -1.78
C ALA A 164 23.79 13.40 -3.14
N PHE A 165 23.94 12.34 -3.94
CA PHE A 165 23.26 12.24 -5.23
C PHE A 165 21.78 11.89 -5.08
N LYS A 166 20.97 12.31 -6.05
CA LYS A 166 19.59 11.84 -6.25
C LYS A 166 19.56 10.78 -7.34
N LEU A 167 19.07 9.59 -7.00
CA LEU A 167 18.77 8.57 -7.99
C LEU A 167 17.43 8.92 -8.67
N VAL A 168 17.48 9.15 -9.97
CA VAL A 168 16.32 9.42 -10.82
C VAL A 168 16.04 8.15 -11.61
N HIS A 169 15.02 7.43 -11.20
CA HIS A 169 14.68 6.13 -11.78
C HIS A 169 13.53 6.27 -12.78
N THR A 170 13.64 5.58 -13.93
CA THR A 170 12.58 5.54 -14.93
C THR A 170 12.04 4.13 -15.08
N VAL A 171 10.73 3.95 -14.96
CA VAL A 171 10.04 2.67 -15.07
C VAL A 171 9.02 2.66 -16.20
N ARG A 172 8.70 1.48 -16.69
CA ARG A 172 7.62 1.29 -17.65
C ARG A 172 6.33 0.90 -16.94
N MET A 173 5.23 1.58 -17.31
CA MET A 173 3.91 1.38 -16.72
C MET A 173 2.82 1.16 -17.80
N ASP A 174 3.20 1.02 -19.07
CA ASP A 174 2.25 0.82 -20.17
C ASP A 174 1.62 -0.60 -20.14
N CYS A 175 0.52 -0.78 -20.86
CA CYS A 175 -0.23 -2.05 -20.87
C CYS A 175 0.52 -3.23 -21.51
N ASP A 176 1.62 -2.98 -22.24
CA ASP A 176 2.46 -4.04 -22.81
C ASP A 176 3.39 -4.65 -21.76
N VAL A 177 3.54 -3.98 -20.60
CA VAL A 177 4.30 -4.49 -19.45
C VAL A 177 3.42 -5.43 -18.63
N ARG A 178 3.97 -6.57 -18.22
CA ARG A 178 3.25 -7.53 -17.39
C ARG A 178 2.76 -6.87 -16.09
N ILE A 179 1.57 -7.24 -15.65
CA ILE A 179 0.92 -6.64 -14.49
C ILE A 179 1.74 -6.83 -13.20
N GLU A 180 2.44 -7.95 -13.07
CA GLU A 180 3.34 -8.22 -11.92
C GLU A 180 4.50 -7.23 -11.88
N GLU A 181 5.06 -6.90 -13.03
CA GLU A 181 6.14 -5.91 -13.14
C GLU A 181 5.64 -4.51 -12.82
N ARG A 182 4.45 -4.15 -13.31
CA ARG A 182 3.82 -2.85 -12.99
C ARG A 182 3.55 -2.71 -11.49
N LEU A 183 3.05 -3.76 -10.84
CA LEU A 183 2.87 -3.81 -9.39
C LEU A 183 4.21 -3.65 -8.66
N ARG A 184 5.22 -4.40 -9.08
CA ARG A 184 6.56 -4.29 -8.51
C ARG A 184 7.12 -2.87 -8.66
N ASN A 185 6.95 -2.26 -9.83
CA ASN A 185 7.36 -0.88 -10.08
C ASN A 185 6.66 0.10 -9.14
N ILE A 186 5.36 -0.07 -8.86
CA ILE A 186 4.60 0.75 -7.90
C ILE A 186 5.21 0.64 -6.50
N PHE A 187 5.34 -0.56 -5.95
CA PHE A 187 5.78 -0.74 -4.56
C PHE A 187 7.27 -0.41 -4.36
N ALA A 188 8.13 -0.74 -5.33
CA ALA A 188 9.53 -0.34 -5.28
C ALA A 188 9.69 1.18 -5.38
N SER A 189 8.93 1.83 -6.27
CA SER A 189 8.97 3.30 -6.42
C SER A 189 8.67 4.03 -5.12
N VAL A 190 7.78 3.50 -4.31
CA VAL A 190 7.49 4.08 -2.99
C VAL A 190 8.70 4.00 -2.07
N LYS A 191 9.44 2.88 -2.06
CA LYS A 191 10.64 2.73 -1.23
C LYS A 191 11.66 3.80 -1.57
N PHE A 192 11.89 4.04 -2.87
CA PHE A 192 12.81 5.09 -3.35
C PHE A 192 12.27 6.49 -3.11
N GLY A 193 10.99 6.71 -3.34
CA GLY A 193 10.33 7.99 -3.06
C GLY A 193 10.45 8.41 -1.59
N LYS A 194 10.30 7.49 -0.64
CA LYS A 194 10.53 7.73 0.80
C LYS A 194 11.95 8.20 1.12
N LEU A 195 12.92 7.78 0.34
CA LEU A 195 14.33 8.16 0.49
C LEU A 195 14.66 9.46 -0.27
N GLY A 196 13.66 10.12 -0.88
CA GLY A 196 13.85 11.34 -1.66
C GLY A 196 14.37 11.10 -3.09
N HIS A 197 14.31 9.84 -3.59
CA HIS A 197 14.71 9.48 -4.93
C HIS A 197 13.49 9.38 -5.84
N PRO A 198 13.31 10.31 -6.81
CA PRO A 198 12.10 10.34 -7.64
C PRO A 198 12.08 9.23 -8.68
N VAL A 199 10.89 8.70 -8.94
CA VAL A 199 10.63 7.71 -10.00
C VAL A 199 9.70 8.31 -11.03
N PHE A 200 10.00 8.08 -12.31
CA PHE A 200 9.27 8.59 -13.46
C PHE A 200 8.74 7.46 -14.34
N ILE A 201 7.64 7.73 -15.02
CA ILE A 201 7.08 6.82 -16.03
C ILE A 201 7.73 7.16 -17.37
N ALA A 202 8.31 6.16 -18.01
CA ALA A 202 8.91 6.26 -19.35
C ALA A 202 7.86 6.72 -20.38
N ASN A 203 8.27 7.66 -21.25
CA ASN A 203 7.42 8.06 -22.37
C ASN A 203 7.54 7.03 -23.49
N LYS A 204 6.43 6.33 -23.81
CA LYS A 204 6.36 5.28 -24.83
C LYS A 204 6.78 5.76 -26.22
N GLU A 205 6.48 7.00 -26.59
CA GLU A 205 6.77 7.54 -27.92
C GLU A 205 8.25 7.85 -28.16
N LYS A 206 9.01 8.13 -27.09
CA LYS A 206 10.43 8.51 -27.15
C LYS A 206 11.38 7.37 -26.84
N ASN A 207 10.92 6.36 -26.17
CA ASN A 207 11.73 5.18 -25.85
C ASN A 207 11.68 4.18 -27.02
N THR A 208 12.53 4.40 -28.02
CA THR A 208 13.02 3.27 -28.80
C THR A 208 13.65 2.29 -27.82
N VAL A 209 12.96 1.18 -27.67
CA VAL A 209 13.17 0.14 -26.68
C VAL A 209 14.67 -0.17 -26.52
N SER A 210 15.33 0.48 -25.57
CA SER A 210 16.59 0.02 -25.07
C SER A 210 16.29 -1.07 -24.07
N PHE A 211 16.49 -2.33 -24.43
CA PHE A 211 16.42 -3.47 -23.51
C PHE A 211 17.58 -3.46 -22.50
N SER A 212 18.48 -2.49 -22.61
CA SER A 212 19.65 -2.37 -21.75
C SER A 212 19.35 -1.56 -20.49
N THR A 213 19.90 -2.04 -19.39
CA THR A 213 19.96 -1.30 -18.12
C THR A 213 21.07 -0.26 -18.16
N HIS A 214 20.77 0.92 -17.65
CA HIS A 214 21.73 2.02 -17.59
C HIS A 214 21.81 2.59 -16.18
N PHE A 215 23.03 2.96 -15.79
CA PHE A 215 23.31 3.87 -14.69
C PHE A 215 24.21 4.97 -15.24
N ILE A 216 23.74 6.22 -15.22
CA ILE A 216 24.42 7.37 -15.83
C ILE A 216 24.69 8.39 -14.74
N GLY A 217 25.91 8.44 -14.26
CA GLY A 217 26.36 9.35 -13.24
C GLY A 217 27.07 10.59 -13.76
N LYS A 218 27.79 11.27 -12.87
CA LYS A 218 28.65 12.41 -13.16
C LYS A 218 30.06 11.98 -13.56
N LYS A 219 30.55 10.87 -12.98
CA LYS A 219 31.90 10.35 -13.16
C LYS A 219 31.96 9.06 -13.96
N THR A 220 30.85 8.32 -14.02
CA THR A 220 30.81 6.99 -14.61
C THR A 220 29.51 6.73 -15.35
N VAL A 221 29.55 5.81 -16.31
CA VAL A 221 28.39 5.24 -17.01
C VAL A 221 28.51 3.73 -16.98
N LEU A 222 27.44 3.07 -16.57
CA LEU A 222 27.27 1.63 -16.67
C LEU A 222 26.12 1.34 -17.64
N GLN A 223 26.37 0.49 -18.61
CA GLN A 223 25.35 -0.09 -19.49
C GLN A 223 25.46 -1.60 -19.43
N TYR A 224 24.31 -2.29 -19.36
CA TYR A 224 24.25 -3.75 -19.36
C TYR A 224 23.02 -4.24 -20.14
N ASP A 225 23.25 -5.20 -21.00
CA ASP A 225 22.19 -5.92 -21.72
C ASP A 225 21.91 -7.25 -21.01
N PRO A 226 20.80 -7.37 -20.27
CA PRO A 226 20.49 -8.60 -19.53
C PRO A 226 20.13 -9.78 -20.44
N GLN A 227 19.77 -9.55 -21.72
CA GLN A 227 19.44 -10.62 -22.65
C GLN A 227 20.72 -11.28 -23.21
N ASN A 228 21.75 -10.49 -23.48
CA ASN A 228 23.01 -10.95 -23.99
C ASN A 228 24.06 -11.13 -22.87
N GLU A 229 23.69 -10.84 -21.64
CA GLU A 229 24.55 -10.91 -20.44
C GLU A 229 25.90 -10.20 -20.64
N CYS A 230 25.90 -9.05 -21.31
CA CYS A 230 27.11 -8.27 -21.57
C CYS A 230 26.88 -6.77 -21.34
N GLY A 231 27.95 -6.06 -21.05
CA GLY A 231 27.89 -4.62 -20.84
C GLY A 231 29.26 -3.96 -20.76
N PHE A 232 29.23 -2.70 -20.34
CA PHE A 232 30.48 -1.98 -20.06
C PHE A 232 30.27 -0.97 -18.92
N LEU A 233 31.34 -0.69 -18.21
CA LEU A 233 31.50 0.38 -17.23
C LEU A 233 32.58 1.33 -17.70
N SER A 234 32.30 2.63 -17.87
CA SER A 234 33.27 3.61 -18.39
C SER A 234 33.32 4.87 -17.52
N ALA A 235 34.53 5.39 -17.36
CA ALA A 235 34.80 6.71 -16.78
C ALA A 235 35.25 7.73 -17.84
N GLU A 236 35.05 7.46 -19.15
CA GLU A 236 35.41 8.37 -20.22
C GLU A 236 34.48 9.59 -20.28
N PRO A 237 34.97 10.82 -20.12
CA PRO A 237 34.15 12.02 -20.05
C PRO A 237 33.26 12.23 -21.28
N ALA A 238 33.73 11.90 -22.49
CA ALA A 238 32.95 12.05 -23.70
C ALA A 238 31.76 11.08 -23.73
N VAL A 239 31.98 9.84 -23.29
CA VAL A 239 30.90 8.82 -23.17
C VAL A 239 29.86 9.27 -22.13
N ILE A 240 30.31 9.69 -20.95
CA ILE A 240 29.43 10.19 -19.88
C ILE A 240 28.56 11.34 -20.40
N SER A 241 29.18 12.34 -21.03
CA SER A 241 28.49 13.52 -21.56
C SER A 241 27.42 13.15 -22.60
N ALA A 242 27.74 12.21 -23.50
CA ALA A 242 26.81 11.72 -24.51
C ALA A 242 25.60 11.01 -23.87
N TYR A 243 25.83 10.12 -22.92
CA TYR A 243 24.75 9.40 -22.20
C TYR A 243 23.87 10.34 -21.38
N ARG A 244 24.48 11.31 -20.67
CA ARG A 244 23.71 12.32 -19.90
C ARG A 244 22.84 13.19 -20.81
N LEU A 245 23.34 13.57 -21.98
CA LEU A 245 22.57 14.34 -22.97
C LEU A 245 21.35 13.53 -23.45
N VAL A 246 21.53 12.24 -23.77
CA VAL A 246 20.44 11.36 -24.19
C VAL A 246 19.44 11.18 -23.06
N ALA A 247 19.88 10.89 -21.83
CA ALA A 247 19.03 10.74 -20.65
C ALA A 247 18.19 12.01 -20.39
N SER A 248 18.82 13.19 -20.45
CA SER A 248 18.12 14.47 -20.25
C SER A 248 17.07 14.74 -21.33
N ARG A 249 17.33 14.34 -22.59
CA ARG A 249 16.37 14.47 -23.70
C ARG A 249 15.20 13.49 -23.56
N ASN A 250 15.46 12.26 -23.19
CA ASN A 250 14.44 11.24 -23.00
C ASN A 250 13.50 11.61 -21.87
N ARG A 251 14.03 12.23 -20.80
CA ARG A 251 13.25 12.70 -19.66
C ARG A 251 12.27 13.82 -19.99
N GLN A 252 12.46 14.55 -21.09
CA GLN A 252 11.50 15.58 -21.52
C GLN A 252 10.16 14.94 -21.90
N GLY A 253 9.14 15.13 -21.06
CA GLY A 253 7.80 14.56 -21.21
C GLY A 253 7.54 13.27 -20.43
N GLU A 254 8.50 12.79 -19.64
CA GLU A 254 8.24 11.76 -18.62
C GLU A 254 7.33 12.33 -17.53
N LYS A 255 6.43 11.47 -17.01
CA LYS A 255 5.55 11.84 -15.91
C LYS A 255 6.11 11.29 -14.59
N PRO A 256 6.09 12.07 -13.51
CA PRO A 256 6.47 11.52 -12.21
C PRO A 256 5.48 10.42 -11.82
N LEU A 257 6.01 9.25 -11.44
CA LEU A 257 5.23 8.18 -10.84
C LEU A 257 5.06 8.45 -9.33
N THR A 258 6.14 8.93 -8.69
CA THR A 258 6.12 9.27 -7.29
C THR A 258 6.21 10.78 -7.12
N ALA A 259 5.46 11.31 -6.18
CA ALA A 259 5.63 12.65 -5.68
C ALA A 259 5.92 12.61 -4.17
N TYR A 260 6.74 13.53 -3.72
CA TYR A 260 7.12 13.68 -2.32
C TYR A 260 6.77 15.08 -1.84
N SER A 261 6.26 15.18 -0.64
CA SER A 261 6.10 16.44 0.06
C SER A 261 6.41 16.27 1.55
N ASP A 262 7.06 17.24 2.14
CA ASP A 262 7.21 17.40 3.59
C ASP A 262 5.98 18.09 4.21
N ASN A 263 5.03 18.49 3.38
CA ASN A 263 3.78 19.13 3.77
C ASN A 263 2.59 18.15 3.61
N ALA A 264 2.09 17.65 4.74
CA ALA A 264 0.96 16.73 4.75
C ALA A 264 -0.33 17.33 4.15
N PHE A 265 -0.51 18.64 4.24
CA PHE A 265 -1.66 19.32 3.66
C PHE A 265 -1.58 19.33 2.12
N GLU A 266 -0.40 19.55 1.57
CA GLU A 266 -0.16 19.46 0.12
C GLU A 266 -0.44 18.04 -0.40
N LEU A 267 0.06 17.01 0.30
CA LEU A 267 -0.22 15.61 -0.04
C LEU A 267 -1.73 15.35 -0.11
N ARG A 268 -2.49 15.81 0.88
CA ARG A 268 -3.94 15.63 0.90
C ARG A 268 -4.66 16.48 -0.14
N SER A 269 -4.20 17.69 -0.46
CA SER A 269 -4.83 18.56 -1.43
C SER A 269 -4.83 17.98 -2.86
N VAL A 270 -3.78 17.24 -3.21
CA VAL A 270 -3.68 16.56 -4.51
C VAL A 270 -4.74 15.48 -4.67
N LEU A 271 -5.15 14.83 -3.57
CA LEU A 271 -6.15 13.77 -3.58
C LEU A 271 -7.58 14.31 -3.54
N GLN A 272 -7.78 15.56 -3.14
CA GLN A 272 -9.12 16.14 -2.97
C GLN A 272 -10.05 15.96 -4.18
N PRO A 273 -9.60 16.12 -5.44
CA PRO A 273 -10.48 15.90 -6.61
C PRO A 273 -10.99 14.47 -6.75
N PHE A 274 -10.24 13.49 -6.23
CA PHE A 274 -10.53 12.06 -6.35
C PHE A 274 -11.33 11.51 -5.16
N GLN A 275 -11.33 12.22 -4.03
CA GLN A 275 -11.98 11.77 -2.80
C GLN A 275 -13.48 11.52 -2.94
N LEU A 276 -14.15 12.21 -3.88
CA LEU A 276 -15.59 12.00 -4.16
C LEU A 276 -15.90 10.62 -4.77
N SER A 277 -14.90 9.94 -5.31
CA SER A 277 -15.02 8.62 -5.96
C SER A 277 -14.35 7.48 -5.19
N VAL A 278 -13.90 7.73 -3.95
CA VAL A 278 -13.28 6.68 -3.12
C VAL A 278 -14.31 5.60 -2.81
N SER A 279 -14.04 4.38 -3.23
CA SER A 279 -14.90 3.22 -3.01
C SER A 279 -14.43 2.34 -1.86
N ALA A 280 -13.11 2.24 -1.64
CA ALA A 280 -12.51 1.44 -0.59
C ALA A 280 -11.18 2.03 -0.14
N VAL A 281 -10.82 1.81 1.12
CA VAL A 281 -9.56 2.23 1.74
C VAL A 281 -8.92 1.06 2.47
N ILE A 282 -7.60 0.90 2.32
CA ILE A 282 -6.78 0.00 3.14
C ILE A 282 -5.69 0.87 3.78
N GLU A 283 -5.66 0.92 5.11
CA GLU A 283 -4.71 1.76 5.83
C GLU A 283 -4.11 1.07 7.06
N PHE A 284 -2.89 1.47 7.41
CA PHE A 284 -2.27 1.00 8.64
C PHE A 284 -2.95 1.59 9.88
N LYS A 285 -3.40 2.81 9.80
CA LYS A 285 -3.79 3.67 10.93
C LYS A 285 -5.26 3.45 11.30
N PHE A 286 -5.60 3.73 12.55
CA PHE A 286 -6.99 3.85 12.96
C PHE A 286 -7.56 5.20 12.49
N PRO A 287 -8.67 5.23 11.73
CA PRO A 287 -9.27 6.46 11.23
C PRO A 287 -9.98 7.24 12.35
N ALA A 288 -9.22 7.70 13.32
CA ALA A 288 -9.73 8.33 14.55
C ALA A 288 -10.51 9.61 14.26
N ALA A 289 -10.12 10.35 13.23
CA ALA A 289 -10.78 11.60 12.85
C ALA A 289 -12.24 11.40 12.44
N LEU A 290 -12.61 10.22 11.90
CA LEU A 290 -14.01 9.92 11.55
C LEU A 290 -14.94 9.91 12.75
N PHE A 291 -14.41 9.67 13.93
CA PHE A 291 -15.19 9.64 15.19
C PHE A 291 -15.03 10.91 16.01
N ALA A 292 -14.15 11.83 15.60
CA ALA A 292 -13.90 13.06 16.30
C ALA A 292 -15.03 14.08 16.07
N THR A 293 -15.38 14.83 17.14
CA THR A 293 -16.19 16.04 17.02
C THR A 293 -15.30 17.25 16.72
N PRO A 294 -15.86 18.33 16.18
CA PRO A 294 -15.12 19.59 16.02
C PRO A 294 -14.38 20.01 17.28
N ASP A 295 -15.00 19.91 18.45
CA ASP A 295 -14.40 20.31 19.73
C ASP A 295 -13.17 19.49 20.10
N ILE A 296 -13.19 18.17 19.87
CA ILE A 296 -12.04 17.28 20.09
C ILE A 296 -10.88 17.68 19.19
N LEU A 297 -11.16 17.92 17.90
CA LEU A 297 -10.15 18.33 16.93
C LEU A 297 -9.61 19.72 17.21
N GLU A 298 -10.46 20.66 17.57
CA GLU A 298 -10.06 22.02 17.92
C GLU A 298 -9.15 22.06 19.14
N THR A 299 -9.48 21.23 20.14
CA THR A 299 -8.66 21.08 21.34
C THR A 299 -7.29 20.47 21.04
N ALA A 300 -7.23 19.53 20.08
CA ALA A 300 -6.00 18.89 19.68
C ALA A 300 -5.16 19.72 18.70
N LEU A 301 -5.75 20.71 18.02
CA LEU A 301 -5.03 21.53 17.04
C LEU A 301 -3.95 22.38 17.73
N LYS A 302 -2.70 22.17 17.34
CA LYS A 302 -1.54 22.86 17.91
C LYS A 302 -1.70 24.38 17.85
N LYS A 303 -1.35 25.06 18.93
CA LYS A 303 -1.42 26.52 19.01
C LYS A 303 -0.43 27.23 18.07
N THR A 304 0.64 26.54 17.69
CA THR A 304 1.73 27.04 16.84
C THR A 304 1.44 26.95 15.35
N VAL A 305 0.33 26.32 14.96
CA VAL A 305 -0.05 26.14 13.55
C VAL A 305 -0.44 27.49 12.95
N PRO A 306 0.22 27.95 11.86
CA PRO A 306 -0.20 29.15 11.15
C PRO A 306 -1.57 28.93 10.50
N ASP A 307 -2.35 29.99 10.34
CA ASP A 307 -3.68 29.94 9.72
C ASP A 307 -4.62 28.89 10.32
N ARG A 308 -4.58 28.74 11.64
CA ARG A 308 -5.29 27.71 12.42
C ARG A 308 -6.75 27.53 12.01
N ASN A 309 -7.47 28.63 11.74
CA ASN A 309 -8.88 28.58 11.32
C ASN A 309 -9.06 27.96 9.92
N VAL A 310 -8.13 28.23 9.01
CA VAL A 310 -8.17 27.66 7.64
C VAL A 310 -7.92 26.17 7.72
N ILE A 311 -6.90 25.74 8.47
CA ILE A 311 -6.57 24.32 8.65
C ILE A 311 -7.70 23.59 9.36
N PHE A 312 -8.28 24.16 10.40
CA PHE A 312 -9.42 23.58 11.08
C PHE A 312 -10.63 23.40 10.16
N SER A 313 -10.93 24.42 9.34
CA SER A 313 -12.01 24.34 8.36
C SER A 313 -11.75 23.28 7.30
N ALA A 314 -10.52 23.13 6.84
CA ALA A 314 -10.13 22.09 5.89
C ALA A 314 -10.29 20.69 6.49
N PHE A 315 -9.84 20.47 7.73
CA PHE A 315 -10.06 19.20 8.43
C PHE A 315 -11.54 18.88 8.61
N ARG A 316 -12.32 19.84 9.06
CA ARG A 316 -13.77 19.66 9.24
C ARG A 316 -14.46 19.28 7.94
N ASN A 317 -14.11 19.93 6.83
CA ASN A 317 -14.66 19.61 5.51
C ASN A 317 -14.25 18.22 5.05
N HIS A 318 -12.99 17.86 5.21
CA HIS A 318 -12.47 16.54 4.86
C HIS A 318 -13.19 15.42 5.66
N ILE A 319 -13.28 15.57 6.98
CA ILE A 319 -13.96 14.60 7.85
C ILE A 319 -15.44 14.48 7.49
N SER A 320 -16.12 15.62 7.28
CA SER A 320 -17.54 15.63 6.89
C SER A 320 -17.75 14.92 5.54
N LEU A 321 -16.82 15.08 4.61
CA LEU A 321 -16.85 14.39 3.32
C LEU A 321 -16.68 12.88 3.50
N PHE A 322 -15.68 12.44 4.25
CA PHE A 322 -15.45 11.02 4.52
C PHE A 322 -16.59 10.36 5.30
N GLN A 323 -17.15 11.05 6.29
CA GLN A 323 -18.35 10.58 7.01
C GLN A 323 -19.55 10.43 6.09
N LYS A 324 -19.70 11.33 5.12
CA LYS A 324 -20.81 11.29 4.13
C LYS A 324 -20.59 10.19 3.09
N LEU A 325 -19.38 9.99 2.62
CA LEU A 325 -19.06 8.95 1.64
C LEU A 325 -19.02 7.55 2.28
N ALA A 326 -18.70 7.48 3.57
CA ALA A 326 -18.57 6.24 4.34
C ALA A 326 -17.87 5.11 3.56
N PRO A 327 -16.66 5.35 3.01
CA PRO A 327 -15.97 4.32 2.25
C PRO A 327 -15.72 3.11 3.13
N CYS A 328 -15.82 1.93 2.54
CA CYS A 328 -15.46 0.71 3.24
C CYS A 328 -13.96 0.71 3.55
N THR A 329 -13.59 0.78 4.82
CA THR A 329 -12.20 0.90 5.26
C THR A 329 -11.73 -0.35 5.99
N LEU A 330 -10.56 -0.85 5.61
CA LEU A 330 -9.79 -1.87 6.32
C LEU A 330 -8.58 -1.19 6.97
N PHE A 331 -8.44 -1.29 8.28
CA PHE A 331 -7.30 -0.72 9.00
C PHE A 331 -6.66 -1.72 9.96
N SER A 332 -5.38 -1.52 10.30
CA SER A 332 -4.63 -2.52 11.05
C SER A 332 -5.02 -2.56 12.53
N GLN A 333 -4.99 -3.77 13.13
CA GLN A 333 -5.12 -3.95 14.56
C GLN A 333 -4.04 -3.17 15.33
N HIS A 334 -2.82 -3.12 14.79
CA HIS A 334 -1.73 -2.36 15.39
C HIS A 334 -2.01 -0.84 15.40
N GLY A 335 -2.65 -0.33 14.36
CA GLY A 335 -3.03 1.09 14.26
C GLY A 335 -3.96 1.54 15.37
N ILE A 336 -5.02 0.78 15.67
CA ILE A 336 -5.94 1.12 16.78
C ILE A 336 -5.28 0.97 18.16
N GLN A 337 -4.42 -0.04 18.34
CA GLN A 337 -3.65 -0.22 19.57
C GLN A 337 -2.65 0.93 19.79
N SER A 338 -1.97 1.35 18.72
CA SER A 338 -1.07 2.51 18.75
C SER A 338 -1.81 3.79 19.08
N PHE A 339 -2.97 4.04 18.45
CA PHE A 339 -3.82 5.18 18.78
C PHE A 339 -4.26 5.19 20.25
N ALA A 340 -4.76 4.08 20.77
CA ALA A 340 -5.18 3.98 22.18
C ALA A 340 -4.03 4.34 23.13
N ARG A 341 -2.80 3.89 22.82
CA ARG A 341 -1.61 4.14 23.63
C ARG A 341 -1.08 5.57 23.48
N THR A 342 -0.96 6.08 22.26
CA THR A 342 -0.26 7.34 21.97
C THR A 342 -1.18 8.53 21.79
N GLY A 343 -2.40 8.32 21.31
CA GLY A 343 -3.34 9.38 20.92
C GLY A 343 -2.97 10.11 19.61
N VAL A 344 -1.98 9.63 18.88
CA VAL A 344 -1.59 10.23 17.61
C VAL A 344 -2.65 9.95 16.56
N VAL A 345 -3.15 11.02 15.94
CA VAL A 345 -4.12 10.97 14.83
C VAL A 345 -3.36 11.22 13.54
N TYR A 346 -3.28 10.21 12.70
CA TYR A 346 -2.51 10.27 11.47
C TYR A 346 -3.30 10.78 10.28
N ASP A 347 -4.60 10.52 10.23
CA ASP A 347 -5.50 10.99 9.17
C ASP A 347 -5.63 12.52 9.12
N ALA A 348 -5.31 13.21 10.23
CA ALA A 348 -5.27 14.68 10.28
C ALA A 348 -3.86 15.25 10.46
N SER A 349 -2.84 14.46 10.22
CA SER A 349 -1.41 14.72 10.37
C SER A 349 -0.94 15.15 11.77
N PRO A 350 0.05 14.44 12.34
CA PRO A 350 0.69 14.81 13.62
C PRO A 350 1.41 16.16 13.57
N PHE A 351 1.65 16.71 12.37
CA PHE A 351 2.21 18.05 12.22
C PHE A 351 1.26 19.13 12.78
N TYR A 352 -0.04 18.95 12.56
CA TYR A 352 -1.05 19.95 12.97
C TYR A 352 -1.71 19.64 14.31
N LEU A 353 -1.77 18.36 14.70
CA LEU A 353 -2.46 17.93 15.91
C LEU A 353 -1.48 17.44 16.97
N ASP A 354 -1.73 17.89 18.20
CA ASP A 354 -1.19 17.24 19.38
C ASP A 354 -1.86 15.91 19.63
N PRO A 355 -1.22 14.96 20.33
CA PRO A 355 -1.85 13.71 20.68
C PRO A 355 -3.17 13.92 21.45
N ILE A 356 -4.21 13.24 21.03
CA ILE A 356 -5.53 13.27 21.67
C ILE A 356 -5.41 12.87 23.15
N SER A 357 -6.06 13.60 24.04
CA SER A 357 -6.06 13.32 25.48
C SER A 357 -6.65 11.93 25.79
N LEU A 358 -6.26 11.30 26.90
CA LEU A 358 -6.77 9.98 27.29
C LEU A 358 -8.28 9.92 27.37
N SER A 359 -8.93 10.98 27.90
CA SER A 359 -10.39 11.07 27.97
C SER A 359 -11.02 11.08 26.59
N ASN A 360 -10.46 11.87 25.66
CA ASN A 360 -10.96 11.95 24.29
C ASN A 360 -10.67 10.66 23.50
N ARG A 361 -9.51 9.97 23.73
CA ARG A 361 -9.25 8.63 23.15
C ARG A 361 -10.34 7.64 23.53
N LYS A 362 -10.67 7.57 24.81
CA LYS A 362 -11.77 6.74 25.31
C LYS A 362 -13.05 7.05 24.56
N THR A 363 -13.44 8.33 24.49
CA THR A 363 -14.66 8.76 23.77
C THR A 363 -14.66 8.32 22.29
N LEU A 364 -13.52 8.44 21.57
CA LEU A 364 -13.43 8.02 20.18
C LEU A 364 -13.55 6.50 20.03
N LEU A 365 -12.93 5.74 20.91
CA LEU A 365 -13.06 4.27 20.95
C LEU A 365 -14.49 3.81 21.29
N GLU A 366 -15.18 4.49 22.20
CA GLU A 366 -16.61 4.23 22.51
C GLU A 366 -17.50 4.46 21.30
N ARG A 367 -17.27 5.54 20.54
CA ARG A 367 -18.00 5.80 19.31
C ARG A 367 -17.72 4.74 18.24
N TYR A 368 -16.47 4.32 18.11
CA TYR A 368 -16.14 3.22 17.21
C TYR A 368 -16.80 1.90 17.65
N LYS A 369 -16.80 1.59 18.95
CA LYS A 369 -17.53 0.45 19.50
C LYS A 369 -19.01 0.47 19.14
N LYS A 370 -19.66 1.64 19.22
CA LYS A 370 -21.03 1.82 18.79
C LYS A 370 -21.21 1.55 17.30
N ASN A 371 -20.29 2.04 16.47
CA ASN A 371 -20.30 1.77 15.04
C ASN A 371 -20.15 0.26 14.72
N ILE A 372 -19.33 -0.48 15.49
CA ILE A 372 -19.21 -1.95 15.34
C ILE A 372 -20.54 -2.65 15.65
N ALA A 373 -21.31 -2.15 16.64
CA ALA A 373 -22.56 -2.76 17.06
C ALA A 373 -23.73 -2.46 16.10
N GLU A 374 -23.69 -1.35 15.39
CA GLU A 374 -24.71 -0.95 14.43
C GLU A 374 -24.56 -1.74 13.13
N SER A 375 -25.66 -2.09 12.51
CA SER A 375 -25.71 -2.82 11.24
C SER A 375 -25.06 -1.98 10.12
N GLY A 376 -24.06 -2.52 9.45
CA GLY A 376 -23.34 -1.81 8.38
C GLY A 376 -21.88 -1.49 8.71
N TYR A 377 -21.31 -2.19 9.69
CA TYR A 377 -19.89 -2.12 10.03
C TYR A 377 -19.00 -2.04 8.78
N SER A 378 -18.72 -0.80 8.37
CA SER A 378 -17.92 -0.50 7.18
C SER A 378 -16.43 -0.35 7.49
N LEU A 379 -16.09 -0.15 8.78
CA LEU A 379 -14.72 0.05 9.27
C LEU A 379 -14.25 -1.23 9.94
N LYS A 380 -13.48 -2.06 9.24
CA LYS A 380 -13.07 -3.39 9.71
C LYS A 380 -11.59 -3.43 10.07
N ILE A 381 -11.28 -4.20 11.10
CA ILE A 381 -9.92 -4.36 11.62
C ILE A 381 -9.24 -5.54 10.92
N LEU A 382 -8.04 -5.30 10.40
CA LEU A 382 -7.17 -6.33 9.85
C LEU A 382 -6.42 -7.05 10.96
N ASN A 383 -6.41 -8.37 10.87
CA ASN A 383 -5.58 -9.22 11.71
C ASN A 383 -4.11 -9.09 11.29
N SER A 384 -3.31 -8.44 12.12
CA SER A 384 -1.89 -8.19 11.84
C SER A 384 -1.04 -9.47 11.72
N ASN A 385 -1.55 -10.63 12.17
CA ASN A 385 -0.87 -11.92 11.96
C ASN A 385 -1.07 -12.47 10.55
N ASN A 386 -2.16 -12.09 9.88
CA ASN A 386 -2.53 -12.65 8.57
C ASN A 386 -2.24 -11.70 7.41
N LEU A 387 -2.26 -10.39 7.67
CA LEU A 387 -1.87 -9.35 6.71
C LEU A 387 -1.19 -8.21 7.45
N GLN A 388 0.11 -8.04 7.24
CA GLN A 388 0.87 -6.92 7.75
C GLN A 388 0.87 -5.80 6.73
N ILE A 389 0.15 -4.73 7.03
CA ILE A 389 0.31 -3.46 6.31
C ILE A 389 1.36 -2.67 7.07
N PHE A 390 2.38 -2.20 6.35
CA PHE A 390 3.45 -1.48 7.02
C PHE A 390 3.00 -0.06 7.45
N GLU A 391 3.67 0.43 8.46
CA GLU A 391 3.41 1.70 9.12
C GLU A 391 3.45 2.86 8.12
N GLY A 392 2.46 3.74 8.19
CA GLY A 392 2.32 4.88 7.28
C GLY A 392 1.69 4.59 5.92
N CYS A 393 1.32 3.33 5.60
CA CYS A 393 0.65 2.99 4.34
C CYS A 393 -0.84 3.36 4.36
N GLU A 394 -1.30 3.96 3.26
CA GLU A 394 -2.70 4.21 2.97
C GLU A 394 -2.95 4.01 1.47
N LEU A 395 -3.87 3.12 1.13
CA LEU A 395 -4.33 2.87 -0.23
C LEU A 395 -5.77 3.32 -0.36
N GLU A 396 -6.03 4.31 -1.19
CA GLU A 396 -7.37 4.73 -1.59
C GLU A 396 -7.67 4.20 -3.00
N ILE A 397 -8.81 3.53 -3.18
CA ILE A 397 -9.23 2.93 -4.44
C ILE A 397 -10.40 3.74 -4.99
N PHE A 398 -10.23 4.26 -6.20
CA PHE A 398 -11.22 5.03 -6.94
C PHE A 398 -11.87 4.19 -8.03
N GLU A 399 -12.85 4.74 -8.68
CA GLU A 399 -13.51 4.08 -9.81
C GLU A 399 -12.57 3.93 -11.03
N SER A 400 -11.73 4.93 -11.29
CA SER A 400 -10.83 4.96 -12.45
C SER A 400 -9.37 4.66 -12.15
N GLY A 401 -8.97 4.70 -10.86
CA GLY A 401 -7.57 4.62 -10.47
C GLY A 401 -7.38 4.36 -8.99
N PHE A 402 -6.22 4.71 -8.48
CA PHE A 402 -5.88 4.56 -7.06
C PHE A 402 -4.86 5.60 -6.62
N ALA A 403 -4.85 5.85 -5.31
CA ALA A 403 -3.76 6.56 -4.63
C ALA A 403 -3.11 5.65 -3.60
N LEU A 404 -1.80 5.56 -3.63
CA LEU A 404 -1.01 4.84 -2.65
C LEU A 404 -0.08 5.82 -1.95
N MET A 405 -0.32 6.03 -0.67
CA MET A 405 0.41 6.99 0.15
C MET A 405 1.27 6.29 1.19
N PHE A 406 2.41 6.90 1.47
CA PHE A 406 3.34 6.49 2.51
C PHE A 406 3.79 7.72 3.29
N CYS A 407 3.28 7.86 4.48
CA CYS A 407 3.77 8.87 5.40
C CYS A 407 4.97 8.29 6.16
N ASN A 408 6.09 8.99 6.18
CA ASN A 408 7.18 8.68 7.08
C ASN A 408 6.71 8.99 8.50
N ASP A 409 6.90 8.03 9.40
CA ASP A 409 6.57 8.27 10.79
C ASP A 409 7.42 9.38 11.37
N SER A 410 6.77 10.14 12.21
CA SER A 410 7.38 11.18 13.01
C SER A 410 8.61 10.63 13.74
N LYS A 411 9.70 11.37 13.69
CA LYS A 411 10.78 11.23 14.66
C LYS A 411 10.18 11.26 16.07
N PRO A 412 10.81 10.61 17.06
CA PRO A 412 10.42 10.79 18.46
C PRO A 412 10.40 12.30 18.76
N GLY A 413 9.21 12.90 18.86
CA GLY A 413 9.03 14.34 18.96
C GLY A 413 7.87 14.90 18.13
N GLY A 414 7.28 14.09 17.23
CA GLY A 414 6.00 14.41 16.57
C GLY A 414 6.09 15.25 15.28
N ASP A 415 7.29 15.49 14.75
CA ASP A 415 7.41 16.23 13.48
C ASP A 415 7.16 15.30 12.30
N PHE A 416 6.26 15.73 11.40
CA PHE A 416 6.03 15.07 10.13
C PHE A 416 7.31 15.16 9.28
N SER A 417 7.87 14.03 8.90
CA SER A 417 9.12 13.95 8.16
C SER A 417 8.92 13.85 6.63
N GLY A 418 7.69 14.07 6.18
CA GLY A 418 7.35 13.98 4.76
C GLY A 418 6.59 12.73 4.40
N GLY A 419 6.11 12.69 3.18
CA GLY A 419 5.41 11.54 2.61
C GLY A 419 5.65 11.42 1.12
N CYS A 420 5.53 10.20 0.62
CA CYS A 420 5.55 9.89 -0.80
C CYS A 420 4.19 9.35 -1.19
N TYR A 421 3.70 9.74 -2.36
CA TYR A 421 2.48 9.17 -2.91
C TYR A 421 2.64 8.81 -4.38
N ILE A 422 1.82 7.86 -4.81
CA ILE A 422 1.57 7.50 -6.19
C ILE A 422 0.10 7.75 -6.45
N LEU A 423 -0.22 8.48 -7.50
CA LEU A 423 -1.59 8.69 -7.99
C LEU A 423 -1.64 8.26 -9.45
N LEU A 424 -2.38 7.21 -9.75
CA LEU A 424 -2.49 6.66 -11.09
C LEU A 424 -3.96 6.49 -11.49
N ASP A 425 -4.27 6.97 -12.69
CA ASP A 425 -5.51 6.66 -13.40
C ASP A 425 -5.27 5.41 -14.26
N ASP A 426 -5.33 4.24 -13.61
CA ASP A 426 -5.11 2.92 -14.20
C ASP A 426 -6.19 1.96 -13.72
N LYS A 427 -7.20 1.77 -14.57
CA LYS A 427 -8.37 0.94 -14.25
C LYS A 427 -8.04 -0.54 -14.01
N GLU A 428 -7.02 -1.07 -14.69
CA GLU A 428 -6.65 -2.47 -14.55
C GLU A 428 -6.02 -2.73 -13.17
N ILE A 429 -5.08 -1.87 -12.75
CA ILE A 429 -4.45 -1.96 -11.43
C ILE A 429 -5.45 -1.59 -10.33
N ALA A 430 -6.28 -0.57 -10.52
CA ALA A 430 -7.35 -0.23 -9.59
C ALA A 430 -8.32 -1.40 -9.40
N GLY A 431 -8.71 -2.07 -10.50
CA GLY A 431 -9.51 -3.30 -10.44
C GLY A 431 -8.84 -4.42 -9.67
N LEU A 432 -7.51 -4.58 -9.80
CA LEU A 432 -6.77 -5.56 -9.02
C LEU A 432 -6.71 -5.20 -7.52
N PHE A 433 -6.52 -3.92 -7.18
CA PHE A 433 -6.59 -3.46 -5.79
C PHE A 433 -7.98 -3.64 -5.19
N LYS A 434 -9.04 -3.42 -5.98
CA LYS A 434 -10.42 -3.67 -5.55
C LYS A 434 -10.67 -5.15 -5.28
N ASP A 435 -10.17 -6.03 -6.14
CA ASP A 435 -10.24 -7.48 -5.90
C ASP A 435 -9.44 -7.89 -4.68
N PHE A 436 -8.27 -7.30 -4.47
CA PHE A 436 -7.46 -7.52 -3.26
C PHE A 436 -8.21 -7.06 -2.00
N TYR A 437 -8.85 -5.91 -2.05
CA TYR A 437 -9.69 -5.41 -0.97
C TYR A 437 -10.82 -6.42 -0.64
N ASN A 438 -11.58 -6.84 -1.66
CA ASN A 438 -12.67 -7.80 -1.51
C ASN A 438 -12.18 -9.17 -1.01
N TYR A 439 -11.08 -9.67 -1.56
CA TYR A 439 -10.46 -10.92 -1.11
C TYR A 439 -10.03 -10.81 0.35
N THR A 440 -9.40 -9.71 0.75
CA THR A 440 -8.97 -9.46 2.13
C THR A 440 -10.16 -9.36 3.07
N LEU A 441 -11.21 -8.62 2.67
CA LEU A 441 -12.44 -8.44 3.43
C LEU A 441 -13.12 -9.77 3.76
N LEU A 442 -13.10 -10.72 2.82
CA LEU A 442 -13.73 -12.03 2.94
C LEU A 442 -12.79 -13.12 3.52
N SER A 443 -11.52 -12.78 3.76
CA SER A 443 -10.52 -13.73 4.27
C SER A 443 -10.44 -13.69 5.80
N GLU A 444 -9.68 -14.63 6.37
CA GLU A 444 -9.31 -14.64 7.79
C GLU A 444 -8.39 -13.46 8.18
N SER A 445 -8.02 -12.61 7.19
CA SER A 445 -7.24 -11.41 7.44
C SER A 445 -8.05 -10.30 8.11
N VAL A 446 -9.38 -10.42 8.18
CA VAL A 446 -10.25 -9.50 8.92
C VAL A 446 -10.72 -10.20 10.20
N ILE A 447 -10.59 -9.52 11.34
CA ILE A 447 -11.06 -10.06 12.61
C ILE A 447 -12.60 -10.07 12.67
N SER A 448 -13.15 -11.05 13.39
CA SER A 448 -14.60 -11.13 13.57
C SER A 448 -15.14 -9.91 14.33
N GLN A 449 -16.42 -9.60 14.12
CA GLN A 449 -17.09 -8.50 14.83
C GLN A 449 -17.04 -8.68 16.34
N GLU A 450 -17.21 -9.90 16.84
CA GLU A 450 -17.13 -10.23 18.26
C GLU A 450 -15.72 -9.95 18.82
N TYR A 451 -14.67 -10.41 18.10
CA TYR A 451 -13.29 -10.13 18.52
C TYR A 451 -12.97 -8.63 18.46
N ALA A 452 -13.46 -7.92 17.45
CA ALA A 452 -13.32 -6.47 17.37
C ALA A 452 -13.94 -5.75 18.56
N GLN A 453 -15.14 -6.17 19.00
CA GLN A 453 -15.77 -5.63 20.20
C GLN A 453 -14.97 -5.90 21.48
N HIS A 454 -14.43 -7.11 21.65
CA HIS A 454 -13.55 -7.43 22.77
C HIS A 454 -12.29 -6.59 22.76
N LEU A 455 -11.59 -6.51 21.65
CA LEU A 455 -10.39 -5.69 21.49
C LEU A 455 -10.65 -4.23 21.88
N VAL A 456 -11.74 -3.64 21.37
CA VAL A 456 -12.06 -2.23 21.65
C VAL A 456 -12.44 -2.03 23.13
N ASN A 457 -13.15 -2.98 23.75
CA ASN A 457 -13.43 -2.94 25.18
C ASN A 457 -12.15 -2.95 26.03
N ASP A 458 -11.19 -3.80 25.68
CA ASP A 458 -9.91 -3.86 26.38
C ASP A 458 -9.14 -2.55 26.25
N LEU A 459 -9.14 -1.93 25.05
CA LEU A 459 -8.49 -0.63 24.83
C LEU A 459 -9.18 0.51 25.60
N ILE A 460 -10.51 0.50 25.69
CA ILE A 460 -11.27 1.46 26.53
C ILE A 460 -10.88 1.30 28.00
N SER A 461 -10.85 0.07 28.49
CA SER A 461 -10.48 -0.23 29.88
C SER A 461 -9.05 0.19 30.20
N GLN A 462 -8.10 0.03 29.26
CA GLN A 462 -6.74 0.55 29.39
C GLN A 462 -6.70 2.08 29.49
N CYS A 463 -7.48 2.78 28.69
CA CYS A 463 -7.60 4.24 28.77
C CYS A 463 -8.17 4.68 30.13
N GLU A 464 -9.20 3.99 30.63
CA GLU A 464 -9.80 4.26 31.96
C GLU A 464 -8.82 4.04 33.11
N ALA A 465 -8.08 2.94 33.08
CA ALA A 465 -7.06 2.66 34.08
C ALA A 465 -5.97 3.74 34.10
N ALA A 466 -5.54 4.19 32.91
CA ALA A 466 -4.54 5.25 32.78
C ALA A 466 -5.07 6.64 33.23
N ILE A 467 -6.36 6.93 33.05
CA ILE A 467 -6.99 8.15 33.57
C ILE A 467 -6.99 8.13 35.08
N ASN A 468 -7.39 7.00 35.71
CA ASN A 468 -7.51 6.85 37.14
C ASN A 468 -6.15 6.85 37.88
N GLN A 469 -5.05 6.51 37.21
CA GLN A 469 -3.69 6.53 37.73
C GLN A 469 -3.02 7.90 37.71
N ARG A 470 -3.58 8.88 37.00
CA ARG A 470 -3.04 10.25 37.03
C ARG A 470 -3.38 10.90 38.37
N PRO A 471 -2.40 11.44 39.09
CA PRO A 471 -2.69 12.26 40.25
C PRO A 471 -3.61 13.42 39.82
N PRO A 472 -4.56 13.84 40.68
CA PRO A 472 -5.39 14.99 40.38
C PRO A 472 -4.48 16.15 39.98
N GLU A 473 -4.71 16.75 38.84
CA GLU A 473 -4.01 17.97 38.43
C GLU A 473 -4.25 18.99 39.56
N ASN A 474 -3.22 19.24 40.34
CA ASN A 474 -3.28 20.26 41.36
C ASN A 474 -3.66 21.55 40.68
N GLY A 475 -4.85 22.03 40.93
CA GLY A 475 -5.37 23.27 40.43
C GLY A 475 -4.33 24.37 40.61
N LYS A 476 -3.77 24.83 39.53
CA LYS A 476 -3.25 26.18 39.51
C LYS A 476 -4.47 27.10 39.53
N ALA A 477 -4.88 27.39 40.79
CA ALA A 477 -5.63 28.59 41.02
C ALA A 477 -4.73 29.77 40.65
N GLU A 478 -5.28 30.71 40.00
CA GLU A 478 -4.81 32.06 39.62
C GLU A 478 -3.97 32.16 38.35
#